data_aa3fd0e90f39e32b1c05c5c91631eb21
#
_entry.id   aa3fd0e90f39e32b1c05c5c91631eb21
#
_cell.length_a   1.000
_cell.length_b   1.000
_cell.length_c   1.000
_cell.angle_alpha   90.00
_cell.angle_beta   90.00
_cell.angle_gamma   90.00
#
_symmetry.space_group_name_H-M   'P 1'
#
loop_
_entity.id
_entity.type
_entity.pdbx_description
1 polymer ?
#
loop_
_entity_poly.entity_id
_entity_poly.type
_entity_poly.pdbx_seq_one_letter_code
_entity_poly.pdbx_strand_id
1 'polypeptide(L)'
;MIARRQLLLGSAILGPLASARADGPARYKAIAFDGFPIIDPRPVAWRAEALFPGRGGQLMEAWRTRQFEYTWLRTLSGRYADFWQVTQEALVVAATASRLDLTPDTRDRLMETFLELKVWPDVSPALAQLKAHGVRMAFLANPTVAMLEAPVRNAGLEGLLEAPLSTDRVRAYKPDPRAYQMGLDAFGLKREEVVFAASASWDAAGAKAFGYPSFWVNRANLPVEALGAAPDAIGSGMADLVAFVMG
;
A
#
# COMPACT_ATOMS: atom_id res chain seq x y z
N MET A 1 -15.79 9.54 -71.95
CA MET A 1 -14.57 10.03 -71.28
C MET A 1 -14.84 10.01 -69.76
N ILE A 2 -14.34 9.01 -69.09
CA ILE A 2 -14.51 8.87 -67.62
C ILE A 2 -13.11 8.94 -66.98
N ALA A 3 -12.85 10.02 -66.22
CA ALA A 3 -11.60 10.24 -65.53
C ALA A 3 -11.49 9.38 -64.28
N ARG A 4 -10.47 8.50 -64.18
CA ARG A 4 -10.09 7.75 -63.02
C ARG A 4 -9.33 8.67 -62.06
N ARG A 5 -9.90 8.92 -60.88
CA ARG A 5 -9.18 9.49 -59.72
C ARG A 5 -8.39 8.39 -59.00
N GLN A 6 -7.07 8.50 -58.97
CA GLN A 6 -6.21 7.67 -58.14
C GLN A 6 -6.26 8.19 -56.70
N LEU A 7 -6.65 7.32 -55.74
CA LEU A 7 -6.48 7.55 -54.32
C LEU A 7 -5.02 7.20 -53.92
N LEU A 8 -4.27 8.16 -53.49
CA LEU A 8 -2.98 7.96 -52.82
C LEU A 8 -3.25 7.61 -51.34
N LEU A 9 -3.02 6.34 -51.00
CA LEU A 9 -2.97 5.87 -49.60
C LEU A 9 -1.64 6.31 -48.98
N GLY A 10 -1.68 7.33 -48.16
CA GLY A 10 -0.54 7.72 -47.29
C GLY A 10 -0.38 6.74 -46.15
N SER A 11 0.68 5.94 -46.15
CA SER A 11 1.08 5.10 -45.00
C SER A 11 1.69 6.00 -43.93
N ALA A 12 0.93 6.21 -42.86
CA ALA A 12 1.46 6.80 -41.63
C ALA A 12 2.38 5.78 -40.93
N ILE A 13 3.67 6.02 -40.95
CA ILE A 13 4.66 5.29 -40.17
C ILE A 13 4.51 5.73 -38.73
N LEU A 14 3.86 4.91 -37.88
CA LEU A 14 3.92 5.05 -36.44
C LEU A 14 5.34 4.65 -35.99
N GLY A 15 6.17 5.64 -35.74
CA GLY A 15 7.45 5.43 -35.06
C GLY A 15 7.22 4.94 -33.62
N PRO A 16 8.16 4.15 -33.08
CA PRO A 16 8.03 3.69 -31.70
C PRO A 16 8.03 4.90 -30.76
N LEU A 17 7.01 4.98 -29.89
CA LEU A 17 7.02 5.89 -28.75
C LEU A 17 8.20 5.48 -27.85
N ALA A 18 9.31 6.16 -28.01
CA ALA A 18 10.43 6.07 -27.10
C ALA A 18 9.92 6.55 -25.73
N SER A 19 9.79 5.61 -24.80
CA SER A 19 9.63 5.93 -23.39
C SER A 19 10.80 6.81 -22.98
N ALA A 20 10.56 8.11 -22.82
CA ALA A 20 11.56 9.03 -22.32
C ALA A 20 11.95 8.55 -20.92
N ARG A 21 13.16 7.99 -20.77
CA ARG A 21 13.78 7.82 -19.47
C ARG A 21 13.95 9.21 -18.88
N ALA A 22 13.33 9.44 -17.74
CA ALA A 22 13.58 10.64 -16.97
C ALA A 22 15.00 10.53 -16.38
N ASP A 23 16.00 11.05 -17.08
CA ASP A 23 17.41 11.07 -16.66
C ASP A 23 17.70 12.24 -15.67
N GLY A 24 16.67 12.92 -15.18
CA GLY A 24 16.76 14.03 -14.23
C GLY A 24 16.70 13.60 -12.77
N PRO A 25 17.01 14.52 -11.83
CA PRO A 25 16.77 14.26 -10.40
C PRO A 25 15.27 14.04 -10.15
N ALA A 26 14.95 13.15 -9.20
CA ALA A 26 13.58 12.89 -8.83
C ALA A 26 12.89 14.18 -8.35
N ARG A 27 11.63 14.35 -8.72
CA ARG A 27 10.79 15.48 -8.28
C ARG A 27 10.61 15.49 -6.76
N TYR A 28 10.56 14.30 -6.16
CA TYR A 28 10.40 14.13 -4.72
C TYR A 28 11.63 13.44 -4.12
N LYS A 29 11.98 13.80 -2.87
CA LYS A 29 13.19 13.32 -2.20
C LYS A 29 12.97 12.03 -1.40
N ALA A 30 11.73 11.77 -0.99
CA ALA A 30 11.40 10.56 -0.23
C ALA A 30 9.99 10.05 -0.53
N ILE A 31 9.78 8.77 -0.20
CA ILE A 31 8.48 8.11 -0.24
C ILE A 31 8.23 7.47 1.12
N ALA A 32 7.09 7.82 1.74
CA ALA A 32 6.52 7.12 2.87
C ALA A 32 5.47 6.13 2.34
N PHE A 33 5.72 4.82 2.51
CA PHE A 33 4.84 3.77 2.00
C PHE A 33 3.87 3.29 3.08
N ASP A 34 2.58 3.22 2.78
CA ASP A 34 1.74 2.23 3.45
C ASP A 34 2.26 0.81 3.21
N GLY A 35 1.81 -0.18 4.01
CA GLY A 35 2.33 -1.55 3.91
C GLY A 35 2.04 -2.22 2.56
N PHE A 36 0.81 -2.12 2.08
CA PHE A 36 0.32 -2.95 0.98
C PHE A 36 0.56 -2.45 -0.46
N PRO A 37 1.05 -1.23 -0.74
CA PRO A 37 1.71 -0.96 -2.01
C PRO A 37 2.90 -1.89 -2.27
N ILE A 38 3.61 -2.28 -1.20
CA ILE A 38 4.80 -3.13 -1.23
C ILE A 38 4.46 -4.59 -0.96
N ILE A 39 3.74 -4.89 0.14
CA ILE A 39 3.44 -6.25 0.61
C ILE A 39 2.21 -6.80 -0.11
N ASP A 40 2.30 -8.03 -0.64
CA ASP A 40 1.16 -8.75 -1.22
C ASP A 40 0.33 -9.44 -0.13
N PRO A 41 -0.90 -8.99 0.18
CA PRO A 41 -1.73 -9.56 1.24
C PRO A 41 -2.53 -10.80 0.80
N ARG A 42 -2.55 -11.14 -0.49
CA ARG A 42 -3.41 -12.22 -1.04
C ARG A 42 -3.21 -13.59 -0.38
N PRO A 43 -1.98 -13.98 0.06
CA PRO A 43 -1.79 -15.25 0.76
C PRO A 43 -2.64 -15.41 2.02
N VAL A 44 -3.00 -14.33 2.72
CA VAL A 44 -3.91 -14.39 3.87
C VAL A 44 -5.30 -14.88 3.46
N ALA A 45 -5.82 -14.36 2.35
CA ALA A 45 -7.11 -14.80 1.81
C ALA A 45 -7.08 -16.25 1.31
N TRP A 46 -5.99 -16.66 0.67
CA TRP A 46 -5.81 -18.06 0.24
C TRP A 46 -5.73 -19.00 1.45
N ARG A 47 -5.03 -18.61 2.51
CA ARG A 47 -4.98 -19.37 3.76
C ARG A 47 -6.37 -19.46 4.41
N ALA A 48 -7.11 -18.37 4.45
CA ALA A 48 -8.47 -18.37 4.99
C ALA A 48 -9.40 -19.31 4.20
N GLU A 49 -9.31 -19.31 2.86
CA GLU A 49 -10.11 -20.23 2.03
C GLU A 49 -9.68 -21.70 2.23
N ALA A 50 -8.38 -21.96 2.36
CA ALA A 50 -7.89 -23.31 2.63
C ALA A 50 -8.33 -23.86 4.00
N LEU A 51 -8.45 -22.98 5.00
CA LEU A 51 -8.89 -23.38 6.37
C LEU A 51 -10.41 -23.40 6.52
N PHE A 52 -11.14 -22.61 5.75
CA PHE A 52 -12.60 -22.51 5.74
C PHE A 52 -13.15 -22.56 4.30
N PRO A 53 -13.12 -23.74 3.66
CA PRO A 53 -13.53 -23.89 2.25
C PRO A 53 -14.92 -23.34 1.97
N GLY A 54 -15.04 -22.48 0.93
CA GLY A 54 -16.28 -21.80 0.57
C GLY A 54 -16.71 -20.67 1.50
N ARG A 55 -15.95 -20.40 2.58
CA ARG A 55 -16.27 -19.39 3.59
C ARG A 55 -15.11 -18.40 3.84
N GLY A 56 -13.92 -18.69 3.28
CA GLY A 56 -12.72 -17.88 3.47
C GLY A 56 -12.90 -16.44 3.01
N GLY A 57 -13.51 -16.22 1.85
CA GLY A 57 -13.80 -14.88 1.33
C GLY A 57 -14.69 -14.06 2.27
N GLN A 58 -15.79 -14.64 2.78
CA GLN A 58 -16.68 -14.01 3.73
C GLN A 58 -15.94 -13.65 5.05
N LEU A 59 -15.12 -14.58 5.56
CA LEU A 59 -14.31 -14.33 6.74
C LEU A 59 -13.35 -13.17 6.51
N MET A 60 -12.64 -13.13 5.38
CA MET A 60 -11.70 -12.08 5.07
C MET A 60 -12.33 -10.69 5.00
N GLU A 61 -13.50 -10.57 4.38
CA GLU A 61 -14.24 -9.31 4.32
C GLU A 61 -14.62 -8.82 5.72
N ALA A 62 -15.24 -9.69 6.53
CA ALA A 62 -15.63 -9.38 7.90
C ALA A 62 -14.41 -9.06 8.79
N TRP A 63 -13.33 -9.83 8.65
CA TRP A 63 -12.09 -9.65 9.42
C TRP A 63 -11.43 -8.30 9.10
N ARG A 64 -11.25 -8.00 7.81
CA ARG A 64 -10.64 -6.74 7.37
C ARG A 64 -11.45 -5.52 7.81
N THR A 65 -12.77 -5.57 7.64
CA THR A 65 -13.66 -4.50 8.10
C THR A 65 -13.49 -4.27 9.60
N ARG A 66 -13.56 -5.32 10.40
CA ARG A 66 -13.42 -5.24 11.86
C ARG A 66 -12.03 -4.77 12.29
N GLN A 67 -10.98 -5.18 11.57
CA GLN A 67 -9.61 -4.76 11.83
C GLN A 67 -9.48 -3.23 11.69
N PHE A 68 -9.98 -2.63 10.60
CA PHE A 68 -9.93 -1.17 10.42
C PHE A 68 -10.82 -0.44 11.42
N GLU A 69 -12.03 -0.90 11.67
CA GLU A 69 -12.89 -0.31 12.70
C GLU A 69 -12.19 -0.27 14.06
N TYR A 70 -11.51 -1.34 14.46
CA TYR A 70 -10.79 -1.40 15.73
C TYR A 70 -9.61 -0.45 15.78
N THR A 71 -8.87 -0.27 14.69
CA THR A 71 -7.79 0.73 14.65
C THR A 71 -8.33 2.13 14.91
N TRP A 72 -9.42 2.51 14.26
CA TRP A 72 -10.03 3.84 14.40
C TRP A 72 -10.68 4.03 15.79
N LEU A 73 -11.47 3.07 16.24
CA LEU A 73 -12.14 3.13 17.54
C LEU A 73 -11.13 3.18 18.69
N ARG A 74 -10.06 2.41 18.63
CA ARG A 74 -9.00 2.41 19.66
C ARG A 74 -8.22 3.72 19.65
N THR A 75 -7.94 4.31 18.49
CA THR A 75 -7.33 5.64 18.38
C THR A 75 -8.22 6.71 19.02
N LEU A 76 -9.50 6.75 18.63
CA LEU A 76 -10.46 7.73 19.14
C LEU A 76 -10.73 7.61 20.64
N SER A 77 -10.74 6.38 21.17
CA SER A 77 -10.99 6.14 22.60
C SER A 77 -9.73 6.20 23.47
N GLY A 78 -8.54 6.41 22.89
CA GLY A 78 -7.27 6.39 23.60
C GLY A 78 -6.87 5.01 24.15
N ARG A 79 -7.48 3.92 23.66
CA ARG A 79 -7.22 2.53 24.09
C ARG A 79 -6.38 1.79 23.06
N TYR A 80 -5.20 2.30 22.81
CA TYR A 80 -4.29 1.72 21.83
C TYR A 80 -3.91 0.27 22.20
N ALA A 81 -3.89 -0.60 21.21
CA ALA A 81 -3.22 -1.90 21.18
C ALA A 81 -2.46 -1.98 19.87
N ASP A 82 -1.40 -2.78 19.78
CA ASP A 82 -0.64 -2.92 18.53
C ASP A 82 -1.45 -3.62 17.43
N PHE A 83 -0.96 -3.51 16.19
CA PHE A 83 -1.71 -4.00 15.04
C PHE A 83 -1.82 -5.53 15.01
N TRP A 84 -0.86 -6.27 15.59
CA TRP A 84 -0.95 -7.72 15.71
C TRP A 84 -2.12 -8.12 16.62
N GLN A 85 -2.20 -7.50 17.79
CA GLN A 85 -3.30 -7.72 18.72
C GLN A 85 -4.65 -7.33 18.11
N VAL A 86 -4.74 -6.15 17.48
CA VAL A 86 -5.97 -5.69 16.81
C VAL A 86 -6.39 -6.65 15.70
N THR A 87 -5.44 -7.14 14.92
CA THR A 87 -5.69 -8.11 13.84
C THR A 87 -6.24 -9.43 14.39
N GLN A 88 -5.65 -9.95 15.47
CA GLN A 88 -6.10 -11.19 16.11
C GLN A 88 -7.48 -11.03 16.74
N GLU A 89 -7.74 -9.95 17.48
CA GLU A 89 -9.04 -9.68 18.10
C GLU A 89 -10.15 -9.52 17.05
N ALA A 90 -9.85 -8.84 15.95
CA ALA A 90 -10.76 -8.68 14.82
C ALA A 90 -11.09 -10.04 14.16
N LEU A 91 -10.09 -10.93 14.02
CA LEU A 91 -10.28 -12.29 13.50
C LEU A 91 -11.25 -13.10 14.37
N VAL A 92 -11.04 -13.09 15.69
CA VAL A 92 -11.90 -13.83 16.63
C VAL A 92 -13.35 -13.37 16.52
N VAL A 93 -13.59 -12.06 16.51
CA VAL A 93 -14.94 -11.51 16.39
C VAL A 93 -15.56 -11.79 15.02
N ALA A 94 -14.79 -11.67 13.93
CA ALA A 94 -15.27 -11.95 12.58
C ALA A 94 -15.64 -13.43 12.40
N ALA A 95 -14.82 -14.34 12.90
CA ALA A 95 -15.10 -15.80 12.87
C ALA A 95 -16.35 -16.15 13.68
N THR A 96 -16.47 -15.59 14.89
CA THR A 96 -17.66 -15.81 15.76
C THR A 96 -18.94 -15.29 15.08
N ALA A 97 -18.91 -14.07 14.53
CA ALA A 97 -20.04 -13.49 13.81
C ALA A 97 -20.43 -14.31 12.56
N SER A 98 -19.44 -14.90 11.91
CA SER A 98 -19.62 -15.79 10.76
C SER A 98 -19.97 -17.24 11.16
N ARG A 99 -20.06 -17.56 12.45
CA ARG A 99 -20.29 -18.92 12.97
C ARG A 99 -19.28 -19.95 12.44
N LEU A 100 -18.01 -19.56 12.40
CA LEU A 100 -16.90 -20.44 12.04
C LEU A 100 -16.23 -20.96 13.31
N ASP A 101 -15.82 -22.21 13.29
CA ASP A 101 -15.05 -22.82 14.38
C ASP A 101 -13.57 -22.43 14.27
N LEU A 102 -13.22 -21.32 14.93
CA LEU A 102 -11.86 -20.80 14.98
C LEU A 102 -11.11 -21.41 16.16
N THR A 103 -10.48 -22.55 15.94
CA THR A 103 -9.61 -23.17 16.95
C THR A 103 -8.35 -22.32 17.18
N PRO A 104 -7.64 -22.46 18.32
CA PRO A 104 -6.37 -21.79 18.55
C PRO A 104 -5.35 -22.04 17.43
N ASP A 105 -5.21 -23.27 16.96
CA ASP A 105 -4.31 -23.63 15.84
C ASP A 105 -4.67 -22.88 14.54
N THR A 106 -5.95 -22.89 14.18
CA THR A 106 -6.42 -22.19 12.97
C THR A 106 -6.21 -20.70 13.05
N ARG A 107 -6.46 -20.09 14.22
CA ARG A 107 -6.19 -18.68 14.48
C ARG A 107 -4.70 -18.36 14.28
N ASP A 108 -3.84 -19.14 14.91
CA ASP A 108 -2.41 -18.89 14.91
C ASP A 108 -1.83 -19.04 13.48
N ARG A 109 -2.26 -20.05 12.73
CA ARG A 109 -1.89 -20.23 11.31
C ARG A 109 -2.33 -19.06 10.42
N LEU A 110 -3.51 -18.47 10.67
CA LEU A 110 -3.96 -17.27 9.94
C LEU A 110 -3.09 -16.06 10.29
N MET A 111 -2.78 -15.88 11.58
CA MET A 111 -1.95 -14.77 12.05
C MET A 111 -0.52 -14.88 11.54
N GLU A 112 0.10 -16.06 11.62
CA GLU A 112 1.48 -16.30 11.18
C GLU A 112 1.66 -16.03 9.68
N THR A 113 0.59 -16.19 8.88
CA THR A 113 0.64 -15.86 7.45
C THR A 113 1.10 -14.43 7.19
N PHE A 114 0.82 -13.48 8.09
CA PHE A 114 1.30 -12.10 7.93
C PHE A 114 2.84 -12.00 7.99
N LEU A 115 3.52 -12.91 8.65
CA LEU A 115 5.00 -12.96 8.72
C LEU A 115 5.60 -13.75 7.55
N GLU A 116 4.78 -14.53 6.83
CA GLU A 116 5.20 -15.31 5.65
C GLU A 116 4.99 -14.54 4.33
N LEU A 117 4.35 -13.37 4.36
CA LEU A 117 4.06 -12.58 3.18
C LEU A 117 5.33 -12.22 2.41
N LYS A 118 5.15 -11.96 1.13
CA LYS A 118 6.18 -11.46 0.22
C LYS A 118 5.74 -10.12 -0.36
N VAL A 119 6.63 -9.50 -1.08
CA VAL A 119 6.32 -8.27 -1.82
C VAL A 119 5.68 -8.58 -3.17
N TRP A 120 4.98 -7.60 -3.75
CA TRP A 120 4.48 -7.72 -5.11
C TRP A 120 5.64 -7.86 -6.11
N PRO A 121 5.45 -8.55 -7.25
CA PRO A 121 6.54 -8.78 -8.21
C PRO A 121 7.18 -7.52 -8.81
N ASP A 122 6.42 -6.43 -8.90
CA ASP A 122 6.86 -5.15 -9.45
C ASP A 122 7.62 -4.26 -8.44
N VAL A 123 7.72 -4.68 -7.19
CA VAL A 123 8.32 -3.88 -6.11
C VAL A 123 9.83 -3.82 -6.21
N SER A 124 10.50 -4.97 -6.32
CA SER A 124 11.97 -5.03 -6.30
C SER A 124 12.62 -4.13 -7.37
N PRO A 125 12.25 -4.21 -8.65
CA PRO A 125 12.85 -3.33 -9.67
C PRO A 125 12.51 -1.86 -9.44
N ALA A 126 11.32 -1.53 -8.95
CA ALA A 126 10.90 -0.16 -8.68
C ALA A 126 11.68 0.46 -7.52
N LEU A 127 11.84 -0.25 -6.40
CA LEU A 127 12.63 0.24 -5.27
C LEU A 127 14.10 0.42 -5.65
N ALA A 128 14.67 -0.51 -6.41
CA ALA A 128 16.04 -0.39 -6.90
C ALA A 128 16.23 0.85 -7.79
N GLN A 129 15.28 1.12 -8.71
CA GLN A 129 15.29 2.31 -9.56
C GLN A 129 15.20 3.60 -8.74
N LEU A 130 14.23 3.70 -7.82
CA LEU A 130 14.06 4.88 -6.95
C LEU A 130 15.31 5.14 -6.11
N LYS A 131 15.91 4.08 -5.54
CA LYS A 131 17.15 4.19 -4.76
C LYS A 131 18.31 4.68 -5.60
N ALA A 132 18.46 4.20 -6.85
CA ALA A 132 19.50 4.65 -7.77
C ALA A 132 19.39 6.15 -8.11
N HIS A 133 18.18 6.74 -8.01
CA HIS A 133 17.94 8.18 -8.18
C HIS A 133 17.99 8.95 -6.85
N GLY A 134 18.47 8.33 -5.77
CA GLY A 134 18.65 8.98 -4.47
C GLY A 134 17.36 9.21 -3.67
N VAL A 135 16.23 8.59 -4.06
CA VAL A 135 14.97 8.70 -3.32
C VAL A 135 15.06 7.86 -2.05
N ARG A 136 14.83 8.49 -0.90
CA ARG A 136 14.74 7.82 0.40
C ARG A 136 13.39 7.15 0.54
N MET A 137 13.34 5.98 1.17
CA MET A 137 12.13 5.18 1.23
C MET A 137 11.99 4.51 2.59
N ALA A 138 10.80 4.61 3.20
CA ALA A 138 10.48 3.90 4.44
C ALA A 138 9.00 3.50 4.44
N PHE A 139 8.66 2.45 5.18
CA PHE A 139 7.27 2.25 5.55
C PHE A 139 6.80 3.34 6.52
N LEU A 140 5.57 3.79 6.35
CA LEU A 140 4.79 4.54 7.32
C LEU A 140 3.41 3.87 7.37
N ALA A 141 3.25 2.92 8.29
CA ALA A 141 2.15 1.97 8.20
C ALA A 141 1.63 1.54 9.58
N ASN A 142 0.39 1.04 9.58
CA ASN A 142 -0.27 0.54 10.79
C ASN A 142 0.31 -0.77 11.33
N PRO A 143 0.78 -1.74 10.51
CA PRO A 143 1.36 -2.98 11.00
C PRO A 143 2.55 -2.77 11.93
N THR A 144 2.80 -3.74 12.81
CA THR A 144 3.96 -3.73 13.72
C THR A 144 5.26 -3.81 12.91
N VAL A 145 6.38 -3.42 13.53
CA VAL A 145 7.70 -3.50 12.90
C VAL A 145 7.97 -4.92 12.38
N ALA A 146 7.66 -5.96 13.16
CA ALA A 146 7.85 -7.35 12.74
C ALA A 146 7.05 -7.71 11.48
N MET A 147 5.80 -7.25 11.37
CA MET A 147 4.95 -7.46 10.20
C MET A 147 5.43 -6.72 8.95
N LEU A 148 6.15 -5.61 9.10
CA LEU A 148 6.71 -4.83 8.00
C LEU A 148 8.06 -5.37 7.53
N GLU A 149 8.91 -5.80 8.46
CA GLU A 149 10.24 -6.31 8.14
C GLU A 149 10.24 -7.74 7.59
N ALA A 150 9.32 -8.60 8.05
CA ALA A 150 9.31 -9.99 7.62
C ALA A 150 9.14 -10.13 6.09
N PRO A 151 8.19 -9.47 5.40
CA PRO A 151 8.07 -9.53 3.94
C PRO A 151 9.30 -9.00 3.18
N VAL A 152 9.98 -7.99 3.73
CA VAL A 152 11.21 -7.42 3.14
C VAL A 152 12.33 -8.46 3.20
N ARG A 153 12.53 -9.12 4.36
CA ARG A 153 13.49 -10.23 4.51
C ARG A 153 13.14 -11.41 3.62
N ASN A 154 11.86 -11.81 3.58
CA ASN A 154 11.38 -12.92 2.76
C ASN A 154 11.62 -12.69 1.25
N ALA A 155 11.77 -11.43 0.84
CA ALA A 155 12.04 -11.03 -0.54
C ALA A 155 13.52 -10.68 -0.81
N GLY A 156 14.38 -10.66 0.20
CA GLY A 156 15.80 -10.28 0.06
C GLY A 156 15.99 -8.81 -0.32
N LEU A 157 15.15 -7.91 0.22
CA LEU A 157 15.14 -6.47 -0.10
C LEU A 157 15.70 -5.60 1.03
N GLU A 158 16.40 -6.20 1.97
CA GLU A 158 17.07 -5.48 3.05
C GLU A 158 18.01 -4.42 2.49
N GLY A 159 17.99 -3.25 3.11
CA GLY A 159 18.78 -2.11 2.69
C GLY A 159 18.18 -1.27 1.56
N LEU A 160 17.07 -1.66 0.92
CA LEU A 160 16.36 -0.77 -0.02
C LEU A 160 15.44 0.22 0.70
N LEU A 161 14.94 -0.15 1.86
CA LEU A 161 14.10 0.68 2.71
C LEU A 161 14.86 1.07 3.99
N GLU A 162 14.58 2.27 4.50
CA GLU A 162 14.99 2.69 5.83
C GLU A 162 14.16 1.98 6.91
N ALA A 163 14.51 2.17 8.19
CA ALA A 163 13.81 1.56 9.31
C ALA A 163 12.30 1.88 9.26
N PRO A 164 11.41 0.89 9.44
CA PRO A 164 9.98 1.07 9.30
C PRO A 164 9.41 2.00 10.39
N LEU A 165 8.50 2.86 9.97
CA LEU A 165 7.75 3.77 10.83
C LEU A 165 6.38 3.13 11.11
N SER A 166 6.34 2.23 12.08
CA SER A 166 5.08 1.68 12.59
C SER A 166 4.35 2.71 13.46
N THR A 167 3.04 2.76 13.33
CA THR A 167 2.18 3.61 14.17
C THR A 167 2.23 3.27 15.66
N ASP A 168 2.87 2.15 16.03
CA ASP A 168 3.19 1.80 17.42
C ASP A 168 3.98 2.91 18.14
N ARG A 169 4.83 3.64 17.40
CA ARG A 169 5.65 4.72 17.96
C ARG A 169 4.81 5.86 18.55
N VAL A 170 3.69 6.17 17.93
CA VAL A 170 2.81 7.28 18.32
C VAL A 170 1.52 6.83 18.97
N ARG A 171 1.30 5.50 19.07
CA ARG A 171 0.12 4.87 19.66
C ARG A 171 -1.20 5.45 19.10
N ALA A 172 -1.22 5.69 17.79
CA ALA A 172 -2.37 6.21 17.04
C ALA A 172 -2.29 5.74 15.60
N TYR A 173 -3.36 5.16 15.13
CA TYR A 173 -3.47 4.63 13.76
C TYR A 173 -3.81 5.73 12.75
N LYS A 174 -3.37 5.57 11.52
CA LYS A 174 -3.86 6.39 10.41
C LYS A 174 -5.39 6.33 10.34
N PRO A 175 -6.09 7.43 10.06
CA PRO A 175 -5.58 8.71 9.54
C PRO A 175 -5.24 9.78 10.61
N ASP A 176 -4.90 9.41 11.82
CA ASP A 176 -4.46 10.39 12.84
C ASP A 176 -3.21 11.15 12.33
N PRO A 177 -3.18 12.50 12.41
CA PRO A 177 -2.05 13.31 11.92
C PRO A 177 -0.71 12.93 12.54
N ARG A 178 -0.68 12.43 13.79
CA ARG A 178 0.54 11.98 14.47
C ARG A 178 1.21 10.84 13.72
N ALA A 179 0.42 9.96 13.09
CA ALA A 179 0.95 8.87 12.28
C ALA A 179 1.70 9.40 11.06
N TYR A 180 1.11 10.35 10.31
CA TYR A 180 1.76 10.93 9.12
C TYR A 180 2.96 11.79 9.48
N GLN A 181 2.95 12.49 10.63
CA GLN A 181 4.05 13.32 11.09
C GLN A 181 5.36 12.53 11.24
N MET A 182 5.29 11.23 11.59
CA MET A 182 6.49 10.37 11.70
C MET A 182 7.37 10.37 10.45
N GLY A 183 6.78 10.48 9.26
CA GLY A 183 7.53 10.51 8.01
C GLY A 183 8.38 11.78 7.89
N LEU A 184 7.82 12.94 8.24
CA LEU A 184 8.55 14.21 8.22
C LEU A 184 9.69 14.21 9.25
N ASP A 185 9.43 13.70 10.45
CA ASP A 185 10.43 13.63 11.52
C ASP A 185 11.58 12.68 11.14
N ALA A 186 11.28 11.54 10.53
CA ALA A 186 12.28 10.56 10.12
C ALA A 186 13.12 11.02 8.93
N PHE A 187 12.50 11.63 7.93
CA PHE A 187 13.22 12.08 6.74
C PHE A 187 13.89 13.46 6.94
N GLY A 188 13.41 14.28 7.87
CA GLY A 188 13.89 15.67 8.04
C GLY A 188 13.58 16.54 6.81
N LEU A 189 12.49 16.26 6.12
CA LEU A 189 12.06 16.91 4.89
C LEU A 189 10.76 17.69 5.09
N LYS A 190 10.47 18.60 4.15
CA LYS A 190 9.18 19.29 4.10
C LYS A 190 8.11 18.37 3.50
N ARG A 191 6.84 18.66 3.77
CA ARG A 191 5.70 17.86 3.29
C ARG A 191 5.67 17.70 1.78
N GLU A 192 5.94 18.77 1.05
CA GLU A 192 5.96 18.81 -0.41
C GLU A 192 7.11 18.02 -1.05
N GLU A 193 8.09 17.59 -0.26
CA GLU A 193 9.25 16.82 -0.71
C GLU A 193 9.06 15.30 -0.51
N VAL A 194 8.00 14.89 0.22
CA VAL A 194 7.73 13.48 0.55
C VAL A 194 6.42 13.04 -0.06
N VAL A 195 6.44 12.01 -0.90
CA VAL A 195 5.23 11.37 -1.40
C VAL A 195 4.74 10.35 -0.37
N PHE A 196 3.44 10.33 -0.10
CA PHE A 196 2.80 9.22 0.59
C PHE A 196 2.18 8.27 -0.44
N ALA A 197 2.63 7.01 -0.45
CA ALA A 197 2.12 5.97 -1.33
C ALA A 197 1.15 5.06 -0.58
N ALA A 198 -0.14 5.21 -0.81
CA ALA A 198 -1.21 4.46 -0.15
C ALA A 198 -1.65 3.24 -0.97
N SER A 199 -2.18 2.21 -0.28
CA SER A 199 -2.89 1.08 -0.90
C SER A 199 -4.41 1.22 -0.85
N ALA A 200 -4.93 2.08 0.02
CA ALA A 200 -6.34 2.33 0.21
C ALA A 200 -6.70 3.78 -0.07
N SER A 201 -7.86 4.03 -0.67
CA SER A 201 -8.32 5.37 -1.03
C SER A 201 -8.47 6.28 0.20
N TRP A 202 -8.98 5.74 1.33
CA TRP A 202 -9.11 6.50 2.57
C TRP A 202 -7.76 6.97 3.15
N ASP A 203 -6.71 6.14 3.01
CA ASP A 203 -5.37 6.46 3.50
C ASP A 203 -4.69 7.51 2.59
N ALA A 204 -4.90 7.40 1.27
CA ALA A 204 -4.48 8.42 0.32
C ALA A 204 -5.16 9.77 0.60
N ALA A 205 -6.46 9.76 0.91
CA ALA A 205 -7.21 10.96 1.30
C ALA A 205 -6.70 11.54 2.63
N GLY A 206 -6.44 10.69 3.63
CA GLY A 206 -5.89 11.10 4.93
C GLY A 206 -4.50 11.74 4.79
N ALA A 207 -3.61 11.14 4.01
CA ALA A 207 -2.28 11.69 3.72
C ALA A 207 -2.37 13.03 2.97
N LYS A 208 -3.29 13.14 2.00
CA LYS A 208 -3.55 14.39 1.28
C LYS A 208 -4.07 15.49 2.21
N ALA A 209 -5.00 15.16 3.10
CA ALA A 209 -5.53 16.09 4.10
C ALA A 209 -4.45 16.54 5.10
N PHE A 210 -3.48 15.67 5.44
CA PHE A 210 -2.31 16.02 6.23
C PHE A 210 -1.35 16.97 5.48
N GLY A 211 -1.37 16.96 4.13
CA GLY A 211 -0.58 17.83 3.26
C GLY A 211 0.57 17.16 2.51
N TYR A 212 0.63 15.84 2.49
CA TYR A 212 1.54 15.12 1.60
C TYR A 212 1.06 15.16 0.15
N PRO A 213 1.95 15.28 -0.85
CA PRO A 213 1.73 14.70 -2.16
C PRO A 213 1.34 13.23 -2.00
N SER A 214 0.14 12.85 -2.47
CA SER A 214 -0.44 11.54 -2.22
C SER A 214 -0.63 10.77 -3.52
N PHE A 215 -0.09 9.55 -3.56
CA PHE A 215 -0.25 8.61 -4.65
C PHE A 215 -1.02 7.37 -4.18
N TRP A 216 -2.09 7.01 -4.87
CA TRP A 216 -2.83 5.79 -4.58
C TRP A 216 -2.43 4.66 -5.55
N VAL A 217 -1.79 3.61 -5.02
CA VAL A 217 -1.50 2.36 -5.74
C VAL A 217 -2.76 1.50 -5.74
N ASN A 218 -3.63 1.72 -6.71
CA ASN A 218 -4.95 1.10 -6.82
C ASN A 218 -4.91 -0.18 -7.65
N ARG A 219 -4.29 -1.23 -7.14
CA ARG A 219 -4.14 -2.53 -7.81
C ARG A 219 -5.47 -3.23 -8.11
N ALA A 220 -6.51 -2.94 -7.36
CA ALA A 220 -7.83 -3.56 -7.47
C ALA A 220 -8.83 -2.73 -8.28
N ASN A 221 -8.40 -1.61 -8.85
CA ASN A 221 -9.25 -0.69 -9.62
C ASN A 221 -10.54 -0.30 -8.88
N LEU A 222 -10.41 0.05 -7.60
CA LEU A 222 -11.52 0.48 -6.76
C LEU A 222 -11.89 1.95 -7.02
N PRO A 223 -13.12 2.36 -6.74
CA PRO A 223 -13.52 3.77 -6.83
C PRO A 223 -12.82 4.63 -5.78
N VAL A 224 -12.65 5.92 -6.10
CA VAL A 224 -12.17 6.92 -5.14
C VAL A 224 -13.26 7.18 -4.11
N GLU A 225 -12.88 7.20 -2.83
CA GLU A 225 -13.81 7.50 -1.74
C GLU A 225 -14.10 9.01 -1.63
N ALA A 226 -15.34 9.33 -1.24
CA ALA A 226 -15.82 10.71 -1.13
C ALA A 226 -15.47 11.30 0.26
N LEU A 227 -14.17 11.44 0.56
CA LEU A 227 -13.65 11.94 1.84
C LEU A 227 -13.17 13.41 1.78
N GLY A 228 -13.56 14.15 0.74
CA GLY A 228 -13.23 15.58 0.61
C GLY A 228 -11.79 15.88 0.21
N ALA A 229 -10.92 14.86 0.07
CA ALA A 229 -9.56 14.99 -0.41
C ALA A 229 -9.25 13.84 -1.37
N ALA A 230 -8.91 14.15 -2.61
CA ALA A 230 -8.50 13.15 -3.60
C ALA A 230 -6.96 13.04 -3.63
N PRO A 231 -6.39 11.85 -3.94
CA PRO A 231 -4.96 11.73 -4.17
C PRO A 231 -4.52 12.59 -5.37
N ASP A 232 -3.25 13.00 -5.39
CA ASP A 232 -2.68 13.77 -6.51
C ASP A 232 -2.53 12.94 -7.78
N ALA A 233 -2.33 11.62 -7.61
CA ALA A 233 -2.33 10.66 -8.72
C ALA A 233 -2.77 9.26 -8.26
N ILE A 234 -3.21 8.47 -9.23
CA ILE A 234 -3.65 7.08 -9.06
C ILE A 234 -2.95 6.25 -10.12
N GLY A 235 -2.42 5.11 -9.73
CA GLY A 235 -1.82 4.13 -10.64
C GLY A 235 -2.11 2.70 -10.22
N SER A 236 -1.90 1.77 -11.13
CA SER A 236 -2.21 0.34 -10.92
C SER A 236 -1.06 -0.44 -10.27
N GLY A 237 0.14 0.14 -10.21
CA GLY A 237 1.32 -0.53 -9.69
C GLY A 237 2.51 0.40 -9.45
N MET A 238 3.66 -0.21 -9.18
CA MET A 238 4.86 0.53 -8.81
C MET A 238 5.46 1.33 -9.99
N ALA A 239 5.25 0.91 -11.23
CA ALA A 239 5.74 1.66 -12.39
C ALA A 239 5.10 3.05 -12.50
N ASP A 240 3.79 3.14 -12.22
CA ASP A 240 3.06 4.41 -12.22
C ASP A 240 3.53 5.33 -11.07
N LEU A 241 3.81 4.73 -9.88
CA LEU A 241 4.39 5.47 -8.76
C LEU A 241 5.79 6.02 -9.10
N VAL A 242 6.64 5.20 -9.72
CA VAL A 242 7.98 5.64 -10.15
C VAL A 242 7.86 6.80 -11.12
N ALA A 243 6.99 6.71 -12.12
CA ALA A 243 6.75 7.80 -13.07
C ALA A 243 6.30 9.10 -12.37
N PHE A 244 5.38 8.99 -11.40
CA PHE A 244 4.91 10.14 -10.61
C PHE A 244 6.02 10.78 -9.76
N VAL A 245 6.91 9.98 -9.19
CA VAL A 245 8.02 10.45 -8.33
C VAL A 245 9.13 11.08 -9.15
N MET A 246 9.34 10.59 -10.35
CA MET A 246 10.39 11.11 -11.24
C MET A 246 9.95 12.39 -12.00
N GLY A 247 8.65 12.60 -12.22
CA GLY A 247 8.06 13.80 -12.89
C GLY A 247 7.72 13.52 -14.32
#